data_d8b75dc6b9a90779423112cd9712d1c1
#
_entry.id   d8b75dc6b9a90779423112cd9712d1c1
#
_cell.length_a   1.000
_cell.length_b   1.000
_cell.length_c   1.000
_cell.angle_alpha   90.00
_cell.angle_beta   90.00
_cell.angle_gamma   90.00
#
_symmetry.space_group_name_H-M   'P 1'
#
loop_
_entity.id
_entity.type
_entity.pdbx_description
1 polymer ?
#
loop_
_entity_poly.entity_id
_entity_poly.type
_entity_poly.pdbx_seq_one_letter_code
_entity_poly.pdbx_strand_id
1 'polypeptide(L)'
;MKLKHLLVAVAVMAAPLAHVGDASCVMAQLIKPKAKKAKTTAVADDSKYLMKGAVPVVDGQVRFSETVAAPGQTKDALFATLKDAVQKQIIEGPDHLEKARLTEVDAAEGLIVASVEEYLYFKRKAWSMDRVRFTYQLILTAKDGSYSVEMRRLQYQYDDVPNAEVLYAEDWITDEEALTDGGKKLAKKAGKFRRGTIDRKDAVFATLRQATNK
;
A
#
# COMPACT_ATOMS: atom_id res chain seq x y z
N MET A 1 -9.85 34.25 -44.04
CA MET A 1 -8.94 34.94 -45.03
C MET A 1 -7.53 34.40 -44.86
N LYS A 2 -7.01 33.85 -46.03
CA LYS A 2 -5.58 33.61 -46.39
C LYS A 2 -4.81 32.58 -45.52
N LEU A 3 -4.63 31.30 -45.85
CA LEU A 3 -4.06 30.60 -47.02
C LEU A 3 -2.71 31.13 -47.49
N LYS A 4 -1.65 30.30 -47.35
CA LYS A 4 -0.46 30.14 -48.23
C LYS A 4 0.37 29.01 -47.64
N HIS A 5 0.39 27.80 -48.20
CA HIS A 5 1.10 27.28 -49.37
C HIS A 5 2.60 27.63 -49.41
N LEU A 6 3.46 26.58 -49.51
CA LEU A 6 4.24 26.14 -50.70
C LEU A 6 5.58 25.58 -50.25
N LEU A 7 6.04 24.50 -50.61
CA LEU A 7 6.49 23.69 -51.76
C LEU A 7 7.87 23.11 -51.43
N VAL A 8 8.00 21.80 -51.39
CA VAL A 8 8.66 20.89 -52.36
C VAL A 8 10.05 21.31 -52.87
N ALA A 9 11.04 20.49 -52.65
CA ALA A 9 12.13 20.23 -53.59
C ALA A 9 12.67 18.80 -53.46
N VAL A 10 12.45 18.06 -54.53
CA VAL A 10 13.03 16.75 -54.90
C VAL A 10 14.38 17.04 -55.57
N ALA A 11 15.38 16.28 -55.23
CA ALA A 11 16.58 16.15 -56.10
C ALA A 11 16.99 14.68 -56.18
N VAL A 12 16.85 14.15 -57.38
CA VAL A 12 17.34 12.87 -57.90
C VAL A 12 18.69 13.13 -58.56
N MET A 13 19.57 12.17 -58.53
CA MET A 13 20.65 11.83 -59.48
C MET A 13 21.83 11.20 -58.73
N ALA A 14 22.50 10.18 -59.14
CA ALA A 14 22.55 9.20 -60.18
C ALA A 14 23.71 8.26 -59.82
N ALA A 15 23.63 7.01 -60.21
CA ALA A 15 24.72 6.04 -60.09
C ALA A 15 25.78 6.24 -61.17
N PRO A 16 26.97 5.60 -61.06
CA PRO A 16 27.32 4.62 -62.07
C PRO A 16 27.88 3.27 -61.55
N LEU A 17 27.71 2.31 -62.40
CA LEU A 17 28.17 0.91 -62.36
C LEU A 17 29.69 0.77 -62.50
N ALA A 18 30.12 -0.40 -62.02
CA ALA A 18 31.13 -1.38 -62.49
C ALA A 18 32.20 -1.63 -61.42
N HIS A 19 32.58 -2.84 -61.03
CA HIS A 19 33.08 -3.96 -61.79
C HIS A 19 33.11 -5.26 -60.99
N VAL A 20 33.01 -6.34 -61.69
CA VAL A 20 33.08 -7.75 -61.37
C VAL A 20 34.37 -8.14 -60.63
N GLY A 21 34.26 -9.01 -59.62
CA GLY A 21 35.40 -9.71 -59.01
C GLY A 21 34.90 -10.86 -58.17
N ASP A 22 34.99 -12.04 -58.76
CA ASP A 22 34.78 -13.35 -58.14
C ASP A 22 35.65 -13.55 -56.90
N ALA A 23 35.06 -14.11 -55.81
CA ALA A 23 35.72 -15.13 -55.02
C ALA A 23 34.79 -15.61 -53.90
N SER A 24 34.51 -16.87 -53.92
CA SER A 24 33.92 -17.69 -52.85
C SER A 24 34.41 -17.32 -51.48
N CYS A 25 33.49 -16.96 -50.56
CA CYS A 25 33.79 -17.01 -49.15
C CYS A 25 32.54 -17.35 -48.34
N VAL A 26 32.64 -18.55 -47.83
CA VAL A 26 31.98 -19.20 -46.70
C VAL A 26 30.95 -18.33 -45.94
N MET A 27 29.71 -18.76 -45.97
CA MET A 27 28.62 -18.35 -45.08
C MET A 27 28.98 -18.64 -43.60
N ALA A 28 29.55 -17.70 -42.92
CA ALA A 28 29.55 -17.69 -41.47
C ALA A 28 28.24 -17.04 -40.99
N GLN A 29 27.27 -17.89 -40.66
CA GLN A 29 26.05 -17.44 -39.98
C GLN A 29 26.45 -16.94 -38.59
N LEU A 30 26.52 -15.61 -38.44
CA LEU A 30 26.60 -14.94 -37.16
C LEU A 30 25.28 -15.16 -36.41
N ILE A 31 25.23 -16.19 -35.58
CA ILE A 31 24.20 -16.37 -34.57
C ILE A 31 24.40 -15.24 -33.56
N LYS A 32 23.62 -14.18 -33.71
CA LYS A 32 23.52 -13.14 -32.66
C LYS A 32 22.96 -13.82 -31.41
N PRO A 33 23.66 -13.80 -30.27
CA PRO A 33 23.08 -14.31 -29.03
C PRO A 33 21.90 -13.43 -28.65
N LYS A 34 20.71 -14.02 -28.59
CA LYS A 34 19.50 -13.39 -28.11
C LYS A 34 19.74 -13.05 -26.64
N ALA A 35 20.12 -11.83 -26.36
CA ALA A 35 20.26 -11.33 -24.99
C ALA A 35 18.92 -11.54 -24.30
N LYS A 36 18.85 -12.51 -23.40
CA LYS A 36 17.77 -12.62 -22.42
C LYS A 36 17.78 -11.32 -21.62
N LYS A 37 16.81 -10.43 -21.87
CA LYS A 37 16.53 -9.33 -20.95
C LYS A 37 16.30 -9.97 -19.59
N ALA A 38 17.29 -9.86 -18.73
CA ALA A 38 17.12 -10.13 -17.32
C ALA A 38 15.99 -9.19 -16.85
N LYS A 39 14.84 -9.76 -16.51
CA LYS A 39 13.84 -9.05 -15.73
C LYS A 39 14.51 -8.78 -14.37
N THR A 40 15.11 -7.63 -14.22
CA THR A 40 15.41 -7.09 -12.92
C THR A 40 14.05 -6.75 -12.31
N THR A 41 13.42 -7.74 -11.72
CA THR A 41 12.34 -7.53 -10.78
C THR A 41 13.07 -6.89 -9.59
N ALA A 42 12.91 -5.59 -9.37
CA ALA A 42 13.28 -4.99 -8.12
C ALA A 42 12.63 -5.86 -7.05
N VAL A 43 13.42 -6.59 -6.29
CA VAL A 43 12.94 -7.34 -5.13
C VAL A 43 12.45 -6.26 -4.19
N ALA A 44 11.13 -6.17 -4.01
CA ALA A 44 10.57 -5.27 -3.03
C ALA A 44 11.27 -5.54 -1.70
N ASP A 45 11.78 -4.51 -1.06
CA ASP A 45 12.41 -4.65 0.24
C ASP A 45 11.36 -5.08 1.27
N ASP A 46 11.33 -6.36 1.57
CA ASP A 46 10.41 -6.95 2.52
C ASP A 46 10.87 -6.81 3.99
N SER A 47 12.01 -6.16 4.24
CA SER A 47 12.67 -6.11 5.56
C SER A 47 11.72 -5.68 6.68
N LYS A 48 10.91 -4.64 6.46
CA LYS A 48 9.96 -4.14 7.47
C LYS A 48 8.86 -5.16 7.82
N TYR A 49 8.48 -6.02 6.86
CA TYR A 49 7.45 -7.03 7.09
C TYR A 49 8.01 -8.30 7.72
N LEU A 50 9.30 -8.55 7.56
CA LEU A 50 10.02 -9.68 8.14
C LEU A 50 10.54 -9.39 9.55
N MET A 51 10.51 -8.14 9.97
CA MET A 51 10.97 -7.74 11.30
C MET A 51 10.15 -8.47 12.36
N LYS A 52 10.85 -9.14 13.28
CA LYS A 52 10.21 -9.82 14.41
C LYS A 52 9.48 -8.80 15.28
N GLY A 53 8.24 -9.08 15.64
CA GLY A 53 7.39 -8.16 16.41
C GLY A 53 6.82 -7.00 15.60
N ALA A 54 6.97 -6.97 14.25
CA ALA A 54 6.32 -5.97 13.41
C ALA A 54 4.78 -6.04 13.51
N VAL A 55 4.25 -7.18 13.94
CA VAL A 55 2.85 -7.37 14.32
C VAL A 55 2.81 -7.74 15.80
N PRO A 56 2.62 -6.76 16.70
CA PRO A 56 2.58 -7.01 18.13
C PRO A 56 1.31 -7.77 18.52
N VAL A 57 1.49 -8.77 19.41
CA VAL A 57 0.39 -9.50 20.03
C VAL A 57 0.39 -9.18 21.52
N VAL A 58 -0.72 -8.65 22.03
CA VAL A 58 -0.93 -8.29 23.43
C VAL A 58 -2.19 -8.98 23.91
N ASP A 59 -2.09 -9.78 24.96
CA ASP A 59 -3.21 -10.57 25.52
C ASP A 59 -3.92 -11.44 24.43
N GLY A 60 -3.13 -12.03 23.54
CA GLY A 60 -3.64 -12.87 22.45
C GLY A 60 -4.29 -12.12 21.29
N GLN A 61 -4.22 -10.78 21.26
CA GLN A 61 -4.80 -9.95 20.19
C GLN A 61 -3.72 -9.16 19.46
N VAL A 62 -3.85 -9.03 18.16
CA VAL A 62 -3.03 -8.10 17.36
C VAL A 62 -3.42 -6.67 17.71
N ARG A 63 -2.42 -5.89 18.14
CA ARG A 63 -2.64 -4.55 18.65
C ARG A 63 -1.48 -3.64 18.28
N PHE A 64 -1.71 -2.73 17.32
CA PHE A 64 -0.74 -1.70 16.97
C PHE A 64 -1.01 -0.44 17.78
N SER A 65 -0.01 0.10 18.43
CA SER A 65 -0.14 1.34 19.23
C SER A 65 1.04 2.26 19.03
N GLU A 66 0.77 3.56 19.15
CA GLU A 66 1.79 4.61 19.10
C GLU A 66 1.36 5.76 20.02
N THR A 67 2.33 6.37 20.69
CA THR A 67 2.14 7.64 21.40
C THR A 67 2.95 8.71 20.69
N VAL A 68 2.27 9.80 20.32
CA VAL A 68 2.87 10.89 19.54
C VAL A 68 2.92 12.14 20.41
N ALA A 69 4.11 12.74 20.53
CA ALA A 69 4.27 14.03 21.17
C ALA A 69 3.79 15.16 20.25
N ALA A 70 3.05 16.11 20.80
CA ALA A 70 2.56 17.31 20.12
C ALA A 70 2.73 18.54 21.05
N PRO A 71 3.99 18.92 21.32
CA PRO A 71 4.29 19.95 22.32
C PRO A 71 3.61 21.28 21.97
N GLY A 72 3.05 21.93 22.98
CA GLY A 72 2.36 23.21 22.85
C GLY A 72 0.91 23.12 22.37
N GLN A 73 0.40 21.93 22.02
CA GLN A 73 -1.01 21.74 21.69
C GLN A 73 -1.81 21.32 22.94
N THR A 74 -2.99 21.91 23.10
CA THR A 74 -3.91 21.52 24.17
C THR A 74 -4.67 20.25 23.80
N LYS A 75 -5.17 19.54 24.79
CA LYS A 75 -6.05 18.37 24.61
C LYS A 75 -7.20 18.69 23.64
N ASP A 76 -7.88 19.81 23.84
CA ASP A 76 -9.06 20.16 23.04
C ASP A 76 -8.71 20.46 21.57
N ALA A 77 -7.59 21.11 21.31
CA ALA A 77 -7.10 21.35 19.95
C ALA A 77 -6.70 20.04 19.26
N LEU A 78 -5.99 19.16 19.95
CA LEU A 78 -5.63 17.83 19.47
C LEU A 78 -6.86 16.97 19.21
N PHE A 79 -7.81 16.95 20.14
CA PHE A 79 -9.06 16.22 19.99
C PHE A 79 -9.85 16.66 18.75
N ALA A 80 -10.03 17.96 18.56
CA ALA A 80 -10.74 18.49 17.39
C ALA A 80 -10.04 18.11 16.08
N THR A 81 -8.71 18.28 16.03
CA THR A 81 -7.88 17.93 14.85
C THR A 81 -7.92 16.44 14.53
N LEU A 82 -7.75 15.60 15.55
CA LEU A 82 -7.77 14.14 15.38
C LEU A 82 -9.15 13.62 14.96
N LYS A 83 -10.23 14.15 15.57
CA LYS A 83 -11.59 13.80 15.18
C LYS A 83 -11.87 14.14 13.71
N ASP A 84 -11.48 15.34 13.27
CA ASP A 84 -11.63 15.76 11.87
C ASP A 84 -10.81 14.87 10.91
N ALA A 85 -9.57 14.56 11.27
CA ALA A 85 -8.71 13.68 10.49
C ALA A 85 -9.29 12.26 10.40
N VAL A 86 -9.76 11.67 11.48
CA VAL A 86 -10.41 10.36 11.48
C VAL A 86 -11.65 10.36 10.60
N GLN A 87 -12.51 11.36 10.73
CA GLN A 87 -13.74 11.46 9.95
C GLN A 87 -13.45 11.59 8.45
N LYS A 88 -12.68 12.61 8.06
CA LYS A 88 -12.51 12.98 6.64
C LYS A 88 -11.51 12.14 5.88
N GLN A 89 -10.46 11.63 6.54
CA GLN A 89 -9.34 10.99 5.84
C GLN A 89 -9.31 9.48 6.05
N ILE A 90 -9.95 8.96 7.09
CA ILE A 90 -9.99 7.52 7.37
C ILE A 90 -11.37 6.96 7.11
N ILE A 91 -12.42 7.48 7.77
CA ILE A 91 -13.80 7.00 7.62
C ILE A 91 -14.36 7.30 6.23
N GLU A 92 -14.16 8.52 5.72
CA GLU A 92 -14.62 8.97 4.39
C GLU A 92 -13.52 8.80 3.32
N GLY A 93 -12.49 8.00 3.59
CA GLY A 93 -11.39 7.74 2.68
C GLY A 93 -11.84 7.05 1.37
N PRO A 94 -10.98 6.99 0.35
CA PRO A 94 -11.37 6.56 -0.99
C PRO A 94 -11.77 5.08 -1.10
N ASP A 95 -11.35 4.26 -0.16
CA ASP A 95 -11.61 2.82 -0.13
C ASP A 95 -12.57 2.43 1.01
N HIS A 96 -13.23 3.43 1.67
CA HIS A 96 -14.17 3.22 2.77
C HIS A 96 -15.41 2.43 2.36
N LEU A 97 -16.05 1.81 3.33
CA LEU A 97 -17.32 1.12 3.19
C LEU A 97 -18.37 1.72 4.14
N GLU A 98 -19.64 1.51 3.85
CA GLU A 98 -20.78 2.17 4.50
C GLU A 98 -20.84 2.02 6.03
N LYS A 99 -20.24 0.96 6.58
CA LYS A 99 -20.26 0.71 8.02
C LYS A 99 -19.17 1.46 8.79
N ALA A 100 -18.22 2.10 8.08
CA ALA A 100 -17.21 2.94 8.73
C ALA A 100 -17.87 4.14 9.43
N ARG A 101 -17.59 4.32 10.73
CA ARG A 101 -18.18 5.40 11.52
C ARG A 101 -17.42 5.66 12.82
N LEU A 102 -17.58 6.84 13.37
CA LEU A 102 -17.28 7.10 14.79
C LEU A 102 -18.29 6.34 15.66
N THR A 103 -17.81 5.61 16.66
CA THR A 103 -18.64 4.83 17.58
C THR A 103 -18.71 5.46 18.95
N GLU A 104 -17.67 6.22 19.34
CA GLU A 104 -17.63 6.96 20.59
C GLU A 104 -16.82 8.23 20.43
N VAL A 105 -17.28 9.34 20.98
CA VAL A 105 -16.61 10.63 20.94
C VAL A 105 -16.86 11.34 22.27
N ASP A 106 -15.83 11.38 23.10
CA ASP A 106 -15.88 12.03 24.42
C ASP A 106 -14.79 13.12 24.51
N ALA A 107 -15.21 14.38 24.41
CA ALA A 107 -14.32 15.52 24.49
C ALA A 107 -13.76 15.73 25.90
N ALA A 108 -14.50 15.35 26.95
CA ALA A 108 -14.04 15.51 28.34
C ALA A 108 -12.84 14.57 28.60
N GLU A 109 -12.92 13.34 28.12
CA GLU A 109 -11.83 12.37 28.24
C GLU A 109 -10.80 12.47 27.08
N GLY A 110 -11.08 13.26 26.04
CA GLY A 110 -10.26 13.35 24.83
C GLY A 110 -10.31 12.07 24.00
N LEU A 111 -11.35 11.25 24.16
CA LEU A 111 -11.48 9.92 23.57
C LEU A 111 -12.22 9.97 22.23
N ILE A 112 -11.66 9.30 21.22
CA ILE A 112 -12.28 9.07 19.93
C ILE A 112 -12.17 7.57 19.61
N VAL A 113 -13.30 6.93 19.35
CA VAL A 113 -13.35 5.54 18.91
C VAL A 113 -14.06 5.45 17.56
N ALA A 114 -13.42 4.78 16.61
CA ALA A 114 -13.99 4.53 15.30
C ALA A 114 -14.00 3.04 15.00
N SER A 115 -15.10 2.56 14.38
CA SER A 115 -15.14 1.32 13.66
C SER A 115 -14.88 1.63 12.20
N VAL A 116 -13.78 1.15 11.65
CA VAL A 116 -13.40 1.39 10.27
C VAL A 116 -13.64 0.12 9.47
N GLU A 117 -14.28 0.27 8.33
CA GLU A 117 -14.49 -0.78 7.34
C GLU A 117 -14.10 -0.23 5.98
N GLU A 118 -13.16 -0.90 5.30
CA GLU A 118 -12.59 -0.44 4.04
C GLU A 118 -12.09 -1.61 3.19
N TYR A 119 -11.80 -1.36 1.92
CA TYR A 119 -11.12 -2.35 1.09
C TYR A 119 -9.61 -2.29 1.28
N LEU A 120 -9.02 -3.42 1.64
CA LEU A 120 -7.57 -3.64 1.62
C LEU A 120 -7.18 -4.34 0.32
N TYR A 121 -6.44 -3.63 -0.53
CA TYR A 121 -6.02 -4.14 -1.84
C TYR A 121 -4.65 -4.80 -1.76
N PHE A 122 -4.57 -6.06 -2.18
CA PHE A 122 -3.30 -6.76 -2.41
C PHE A 122 -2.82 -6.60 -3.85
N LYS A 123 -3.77 -6.37 -4.77
CA LYS A 123 -3.51 -6.11 -6.18
C LYS A 123 -4.62 -5.24 -6.75
N ARG A 124 -4.23 -4.15 -7.39
CA ARG A 124 -5.16 -3.22 -8.03
C ARG A 124 -4.69 -2.94 -9.45
N LYS A 125 -5.16 -3.75 -10.42
CA LYS A 125 -4.87 -3.59 -11.85
C LYS A 125 -6.19 -3.57 -12.61
N ALA A 126 -6.22 -2.96 -13.80
CA ALA A 126 -7.44 -2.79 -14.58
C ALA A 126 -8.22 -4.10 -14.84
N TRP A 127 -7.52 -5.22 -14.99
CA TRP A 127 -8.12 -6.53 -15.28
C TRP A 127 -7.88 -7.59 -14.20
N SER A 128 -7.35 -7.23 -13.04
CA SER A 128 -7.10 -8.18 -11.96
C SER A 128 -7.06 -7.45 -10.64
N MET A 129 -8.08 -7.67 -9.84
CA MET A 129 -8.24 -7.10 -8.52
C MET A 129 -8.16 -8.23 -7.49
N ASP A 130 -7.37 -8.03 -6.44
CA ASP A 130 -7.32 -8.91 -5.27
C ASP A 130 -7.44 -8.00 -4.05
N ARG A 131 -8.56 -8.09 -3.36
CA ARG A 131 -8.91 -7.25 -2.19
C ARG A 131 -9.71 -8.05 -1.20
N VAL A 132 -9.75 -7.53 0.01
CA VAL A 132 -10.63 -8.02 1.07
C VAL A 132 -11.31 -6.83 1.75
N ARG A 133 -12.46 -7.04 2.32
CA ARG A 133 -13.05 -6.16 3.31
C ARG A 133 -12.17 -6.26 4.56
N PHE A 134 -11.67 -5.13 5.02
CA PHE A 134 -10.80 -5.00 6.19
C PHE A 134 -11.52 -4.18 7.24
N THR A 135 -11.74 -4.77 8.39
CA THR A 135 -12.42 -4.12 9.52
C THR A 135 -11.47 -4.02 10.70
N TYR A 136 -11.45 -2.88 11.36
CA TYR A 136 -10.68 -2.66 12.57
C TYR A 136 -11.29 -1.58 13.46
N GLN A 137 -10.91 -1.58 14.73
CA GLN A 137 -11.23 -0.52 15.66
C GLN A 137 -10.01 0.41 15.80
N LEU A 138 -10.26 1.71 15.72
CA LEU A 138 -9.26 2.75 15.95
C LEU A 138 -9.66 3.52 17.21
N ILE A 139 -8.74 3.61 18.18
CA ILE A 139 -8.95 4.32 19.44
C ILE A 139 -7.88 5.39 19.56
N LEU A 140 -8.29 6.62 19.80
CA LEU A 140 -7.39 7.73 20.05
C LEU A 140 -7.71 8.37 21.39
N THR A 141 -6.68 8.78 22.11
CA THR A 141 -6.82 9.54 23.34
C THR A 141 -5.91 10.76 23.28
N ALA A 142 -6.52 11.93 23.24
CA ALA A 142 -5.83 13.22 23.27
C ALA A 142 -5.56 13.67 24.72
N LYS A 143 -4.36 14.20 24.96
CA LYS A 143 -3.93 14.81 26.21
C LYS A 143 -3.19 16.10 25.88
N ASP A 144 -2.96 16.97 26.87
CA ASP A 144 -2.09 18.13 26.65
C ASP A 144 -0.70 17.68 26.22
N GLY A 145 -0.23 18.19 25.08
CA GLY A 145 1.07 17.93 24.53
C GLY A 145 1.31 16.54 23.91
N SER A 146 0.28 15.68 23.81
CA SER A 146 0.43 14.36 23.22
C SER A 146 -0.90 13.69 22.89
N TYR A 147 -0.85 12.65 22.05
CA TYR A 147 -1.97 11.72 21.90
C TYR A 147 -1.47 10.28 21.74
N SER A 148 -2.31 9.33 22.08
CA SER A 148 -2.11 7.93 21.76
C SER A 148 -3.08 7.46 20.71
N VAL A 149 -2.65 6.51 19.88
CA VAL A 149 -3.48 5.82 18.89
C VAL A 149 -3.30 4.32 19.05
N GLU A 150 -4.40 3.57 18.97
CA GLU A 150 -4.42 2.12 18.97
C GLU A 150 -5.30 1.62 17.84
N MET A 151 -4.79 0.63 17.05
CA MET A 151 -5.53 -0.11 16.05
C MET A 151 -5.60 -1.56 16.50
N ARG A 152 -6.82 -2.09 16.65
CA ARG A 152 -7.07 -3.45 17.17
C ARG A 152 -8.31 -4.08 16.56
N ARG A 153 -8.62 -5.35 16.92
CA ARG A 153 -9.76 -6.13 16.42
C ARG A 153 -9.78 -6.20 14.89
N LEU A 154 -8.62 -6.53 14.32
CA LEU A 154 -8.44 -6.57 12.87
C LEU A 154 -9.04 -7.85 12.28
N GLN A 155 -9.88 -7.69 11.28
CA GLN A 155 -10.59 -8.79 10.61
C GLN A 155 -10.58 -8.59 9.10
N TYR A 156 -10.59 -9.69 8.37
CA TYR A 156 -10.64 -9.71 6.90
C TYR A 156 -11.78 -10.61 6.44
N GLN A 157 -12.44 -10.23 5.35
CA GLN A 157 -13.46 -11.05 4.72
C GLN A 157 -13.44 -10.81 3.20
N TYR A 158 -13.45 -11.89 2.42
CA TYR A 158 -13.68 -11.79 0.99
C TYR A 158 -15.17 -11.57 0.74
N ASP A 159 -15.54 -10.51 0.03
CA ASP A 159 -16.93 -10.17 -0.28
C ASP A 159 -17.41 -10.73 -1.63
N ASP A 160 -16.49 -11.18 -2.46
CA ASP A 160 -16.75 -11.87 -3.74
C ASP A 160 -16.96 -13.38 -3.58
N VAL A 161 -16.85 -13.92 -2.37
CA VAL A 161 -17.09 -15.32 -2.04
C VAL A 161 -18.35 -15.42 -1.17
N PRO A 162 -19.42 -16.10 -1.63
CA PRO A 162 -20.61 -16.30 -0.83
C PRO A 162 -20.29 -17.01 0.50
N ASN A 163 -20.78 -16.47 1.61
CA ASN A 163 -20.53 -16.99 2.96
C ASN A 163 -19.03 -17.11 3.32
N ALA A 164 -18.19 -16.20 2.82
CA ALA A 164 -16.79 -16.17 3.17
C ALA A 164 -16.60 -16.09 4.68
N GLU A 165 -15.71 -16.91 5.20
CA GLU A 165 -15.33 -16.90 6.60
C GLU A 165 -14.64 -15.57 6.97
N VAL A 166 -14.85 -15.11 8.20
CA VAL A 166 -14.11 -13.99 8.78
C VAL A 166 -12.76 -14.51 9.25
N LEU A 167 -11.70 -13.91 8.75
CA LEU A 167 -10.33 -14.22 9.11
C LEU A 167 -9.85 -13.20 10.14
N TYR A 168 -9.33 -13.66 11.26
CA TYR A 168 -8.79 -12.80 12.32
C TYR A 168 -7.30 -12.56 12.11
N ALA A 169 -6.83 -11.37 12.43
CA ALA A 169 -5.42 -11.01 12.27
C ALA A 169 -4.49 -11.92 13.08
N GLU A 170 -4.95 -12.34 14.25
CA GLU A 170 -4.24 -13.24 15.16
C GLU A 170 -3.85 -14.56 14.48
N ASP A 171 -4.76 -15.10 13.67
CA ASP A 171 -4.60 -16.39 12.99
C ASP A 171 -3.90 -16.26 11.61
N TRP A 172 -3.56 -15.03 11.17
CA TRP A 172 -3.08 -14.82 9.81
C TRP A 172 -1.80 -14.01 9.69
N ILE A 173 -1.60 -12.96 10.50
CA ILE A 173 -0.52 -12.01 10.23
C ILE A 173 0.58 -11.97 11.30
N THR A 174 0.46 -12.74 12.35
CA THR A 174 1.49 -12.83 13.42
C THR A 174 2.82 -13.35 12.88
N ASP A 175 3.86 -13.26 13.67
CA ASP A 175 5.17 -13.80 13.27
C ASP A 175 5.12 -15.32 13.05
N GLU A 176 4.29 -16.03 13.83
CA GLU A 176 4.13 -17.48 13.73
C GLU A 176 3.39 -17.89 12.47
N GLU A 177 2.34 -17.16 12.08
CA GLU A 177 1.46 -17.52 10.97
C GLU A 177 1.97 -16.99 9.62
N ALA A 178 2.57 -15.82 9.59
CA ALA A 178 2.93 -15.15 8.34
C ALA A 178 4.41 -15.24 7.97
N LEU A 179 5.28 -15.75 8.86
CA LEU A 179 6.71 -15.90 8.57
C LEU A 179 7.08 -17.37 8.39
N THR A 180 7.97 -17.64 7.45
CA THR A 180 8.52 -18.97 7.15
C THR A 180 10.04 -18.91 7.08
N ASP A 181 10.70 -20.06 6.99
CA ASP A 181 12.16 -20.17 6.87
C ASP A 181 12.89 -19.44 8.03
N GLY A 182 12.41 -19.66 9.27
CA GLY A 182 12.99 -19.03 10.46
C GLY A 182 12.83 -17.50 10.48
N GLY A 183 11.76 -16.98 9.91
CA GLY A 183 11.47 -15.55 9.83
C GLY A 183 12.09 -14.83 8.64
N LYS A 184 12.72 -15.55 7.70
CA LYS A 184 13.40 -14.96 6.55
C LYS A 184 12.52 -14.72 5.34
N LYS A 185 11.31 -15.28 5.32
CA LYS A 185 10.37 -15.17 4.20
C LYS A 185 8.95 -15.00 4.70
N LEU A 186 8.14 -14.34 3.90
CA LEU A 186 6.70 -14.27 4.11
C LEU A 186 6.01 -15.54 3.58
N ALA A 187 5.06 -16.06 4.33
CA ALA A 187 4.20 -17.13 3.90
C ALA A 187 3.39 -16.72 2.66
N LYS A 188 3.21 -17.65 1.72
CA LYS A 188 2.62 -17.34 0.40
C LYS A 188 1.24 -16.69 0.47
N LYS A 189 0.37 -17.17 1.36
CA LYS A 189 -1.00 -16.62 1.53
C LYS A 189 -1.03 -15.51 2.59
N ALA A 190 -0.61 -15.82 3.80
CA ALA A 190 -0.64 -14.91 4.94
C ALA A 190 0.24 -13.67 4.76
N GLY A 191 1.34 -13.80 4.05
CA GLY A 191 2.26 -12.68 3.80
C GLY A 191 1.66 -11.48 3.09
N LYS A 192 0.65 -11.66 2.20
CA LYS A 192 -0.02 -10.53 1.56
C LYS A 192 -0.88 -9.75 2.55
N PHE A 193 -1.54 -10.45 3.50
CA PHE A 193 -2.31 -9.82 4.56
C PHE A 193 -1.39 -9.05 5.51
N ARG A 194 -0.29 -9.65 5.93
CA ARG A 194 0.70 -8.99 6.80
C ARG A 194 1.25 -7.71 6.15
N ARG A 195 1.68 -7.75 4.87
CA ARG A 195 2.13 -6.55 4.15
C ARG A 195 1.05 -5.49 4.11
N GLY A 196 -0.12 -5.83 3.60
CA GLY A 196 -1.23 -4.88 3.46
C GLY A 196 -1.62 -4.23 4.77
N THR A 197 -1.68 -5.02 5.85
CA THR A 197 -2.03 -4.51 7.19
C THR A 197 -0.98 -3.57 7.74
N ILE A 198 0.30 -3.93 7.66
CA ILE A 198 1.40 -3.06 8.12
C ILE A 198 1.40 -1.75 7.32
N ASP A 199 1.28 -1.83 5.98
CA ASP A 199 1.24 -0.64 5.13
C ASP A 199 0.03 0.25 5.44
N ARG A 200 -1.14 -0.34 5.65
CA ARG A 200 -2.34 0.43 6.01
C ARG A 200 -2.23 1.07 7.38
N LYS A 201 -1.76 0.33 8.38
CA LYS A 201 -1.47 0.86 9.71
C LYS A 201 -0.50 2.04 9.64
N ASP A 202 0.61 1.89 8.89
CA ASP A 202 1.59 2.96 8.70
C ASP A 202 0.95 4.20 8.06
N ALA A 203 0.09 4.02 7.05
CA ALA A 203 -0.63 5.10 6.38
C ALA A 203 -1.60 5.82 7.32
N VAL A 204 -2.40 5.07 8.10
CA VAL A 204 -3.34 5.64 9.09
C VAL A 204 -2.59 6.45 10.14
N PHE A 205 -1.53 5.89 10.73
CA PHE A 205 -0.75 6.58 11.76
C PHE A 205 -0.02 7.81 11.19
N ALA A 206 0.50 7.71 9.96
CA ALA A 206 1.11 8.87 9.28
C ALA A 206 0.10 9.98 9.01
N THR A 207 -1.14 9.65 8.62
CA THR A 207 -2.23 10.62 8.43
C THR A 207 -2.50 11.41 9.71
N LEU A 208 -2.57 10.73 10.85
CA LEU A 208 -2.80 11.36 12.15
C LEU A 208 -1.63 12.26 12.56
N ARG A 209 -0.38 11.79 12.39
CA ARG A 209 0.81 12.61 12.65
C ARG A 209 0.87 13.86 11.76
N GLN A 210 0.54 13.74 10.48
CA GLN A 210 0.51 14.89 9.56
C GLN A 210 -0.58 15.89 9.91
N ALA A 211 -1.73 15.43 10.38
CA ALA A 211 -2.81 16.31 10.81
C ALA A 211 -2.41 17.16 12.04
N THR A 212 -1.64 16.58 12.96
CA THR A 212 -1.23 17.24 14.22
C THR A 212 0.08 18.03 14.12
N ASN A 213 0.85 17.90 13.04
CA ASN A 213 2.11 18.63 12.82
C ASN A 213 1.94 19.94 12.02
N LYS A 214 0.76 20.52 12.01
CA LYS A 214 0.46 21.78 11.30
C LYS A 214 0.67 22.98 12.17
#